data_709aa8628b296af130740fef90af0e4e
#
_entry.id   709aa8628b296af130740fef90af0e4e
#
_cell.length_a   1.000
_cell.length_b   1.000
_cell.length_c   1.000
_cell.angle_alpha   90.00
_cell.angle_beta   90.00
_cell.angle_gamma   90.00
#
_symmetry.space_group_name_H-M   'P 1'
#
loop_
_entity.id
_entity.type
_entity.pdbx_description
1 polymer ?
#
loop_
_entity_poly.entity_id
_entity_poly.type
_entity_poly.pdbx_seq_one_letter_code
_entity_poly.pdbx_strand_id
1 'polypeptide(L)'
;MVWSTDAATSNDVNQTINWQCIILSALPFSLKENRMKTIEACHGKAIELKAGNSLKVINIHGSQVVDLWAWNGSNLNEYLSLEATRVWSQRLNPQLGDTLVTNMRNPILTIVQDTSPGIHDSFMACCDLPRYHRLGVNGYHRNCFDNMLESVSELGYKVPNPTLASLNVFMNIAVLEDGISLATRPVETKAGDYITFRAEMDCIVSMSSCPQDIVKIQSDV
;
A
#
# COMPACT_ATOMS: atom_id res chain seq x y z
N MET A 1 22.19 8.09 -13.81
CA MET A 1 22.77 9.00 -12.82
C MET A 1 23.29 8.15 -11.69
N VAL A 2 24.61 8.04 -11.57
CA VAL A 2 25.29 7.18 -10.61
C VAL A 2 25.17 7.81 -9.24
N TRP A 3 24.58 7.12 -8.26
CA TRP A 3 24.65 7.53 -6.87
C TRP A 3 26.03 7.13 -6.34
N SER A 4 26.87 8.11 -6.02
CA SER A 4 28.16 7.87 -5.38
C SER A 4 27.89 7.42 -3.94
N THR A 5 28.38 6.25 -3.58
CA THR A 5 28.48 5.78 -2.22
C THR A 5 29.71 6.41 -1.59
N ASP A 6 29.58 7.55 -0.96
CA ASP A 6 30.53 7.92 0.07
C ASP A 6 30.18 7.11 1.31
N ALA A 7 31.12 6.27 1.71
CA ALA A 7 31.04 5.48 2.93
C ALA A 7 30.90 6.43 4.13
N ALA A 8 29.68 6.62 4.61
CA ALA A 8 29.44 7.29 5.87
C ALA A 8 30.02 6.45 7.00
N THR A 9 31.02 6.99 7.66
CA THR A 9 31.60 6.46 8.88
C THR A 9 30.52 6.33 9.95
N SER A 10 30.58 5.26 10.71
CA SER A 10 29.63 4.72 11.67
C SER A 10 29.29 5.61 12.88
N ASN A 11 28.86 6.83 12.74
CA ASN A 11 28.50 7.68 13.89
C ASN A 11 27.27 8.61 13.70
N ASP A 12 26.47 8.46 12.63
CA ASP A 12 25.27 9.29 12.44
C ASP A 12 24.01 8.45 12.16
N VAL A 13 23.73 7.42 12.96
CA VAL A 13 22.49 6.65 12.89
C VAL A 13 21.60 7.02 14.06
N ASN A 14 21.05 8.22 14.05
CA ASN A 14 19.91 8.61 14.89
C ASN A 14 19.09 9.75 14.26
N GLN A 15 18.84 9.69 12.96
CA GLN A 15 17.68 10.38 12.41
C GLN A 15 16.53 9.39 12.39
N THR A 16 15.67 9.47 13.41
CA THR A 16 14.37 8.79 13.44
C THR A 16 13.55 9.40 12.31
N ILE A 17 13.54 8.74 11.15
CA ILE A 17 12.65 9.12 10.05
C ILE A 17 11.24 8.76 10.51
N ASN A 18 10.46 9.78 10.83
CA ASN A 18 9.09 9.61 11.32
C ASN A 18 8.15 9.39 10.13
N TRP A 19 7.98 8.13 9.71
CA TRP A 19 7.08 7.73 8.63
C TRP A 19 5.66 7.63 9.17
N GLN A 20 4.74 8.42 8.68
CA GLN A 20 3.32 8.37 9.10
C GLN A 20 2.38 8.57 7.90
N CYS A 21 1.29 7.82 7.88
CA CYS A 21 0.20 7.97 6.93
C CYS A 21 -1.10 8.27 7.68
N ILE A 22 -1.94 9.17 7.16
CA ILE A 22 -3.27 9.47 7.72
C ILE A 22 -4.35 8.87 6.84
N ILE A 23 -5.32 8.21 7.47
CA ILE A 23 -6.51 7.70 6.84
C ILE A 23 -7.69 8.61 7.20
N LEU A 24 -8.44 9.03 6.20
CA LEU A 24 -9.73 9.69 6.37
C LEU A 24 -10.82 8.79 5.79
N SER A 25 -11.77 8.35 6.63
CA SER A 25 -13.01 7.76 6.15
C SER A 25 -14.10 8.84 6.12
N ALA A 26 -14.69 9.10 4.96
CA ALA A 26 -15.79 10.03 4.80
C ALA A 26 -17.12 9.25 4.79
N LEU A 27 -18.06 9.67 5.65
CA LEU A 27 -19.46 9.24 5.60
C LEU A 27 -20.25 10.10 4.60
N PRO A 28 -21.40 9.60 4.08
CA PRO A 28 -22.28 10.41 3.24
C PRO A 28 -22.74 11.65 3.97
N PHE A 29 -23.01 12.70 3.23
CA PHE A 29 -23.31 14.08 3.58
C PHE A 29 -24.29 14.28 4.76
N SER A 30 -23.93 13.87 5.95
CA SER A 30 -24.55 14.30 7.20
C SER A 30 -23.45 14.43 8.25
N LEU A 31 -23.40 15.62 8.83
CA LEU A 31 -22.43 16.10 9.82
C LEU A 31 -22.21 15.12 10.99
N LYS A 32 -21.34 14.11 10.85
CA LYS A 32 -20.77 13.39 12.00
C LYS A 32 -19.40 12.80 11.64
N GLU A 33 -18.37 13.45 12.20
CA GLU A 33 -17.00 12.97 12.39
C GLU A 33 -16.28 12.33 11.18
N ASN A 34 -15.58 13.17 10.42
CA ASN A 34 -14.39 12.73 9.69
C ASN A 34 -13.41 12.17 10.72
N ARG A 35 -13.35 10.85 10.89
CA ARG A 35 -12.40 10.22 11.80
C ARG A 35 -11.06 10.09 11.08
N MET A 36 -10.21 11.08 11.30
CA MET A 36 -8.82 11.00 10.92
C MET A 36 -8.12 9.99 11.84
N LYS A 37 -7.44 8.99 11.26
CA LYS A 37 -6.60 8.03 11.98
C LYS A 37 -5.21 8.07 11.38
N THR A 38 -4.21 8.10 12.23
CA THR A 38 -2.81 7.96 11.80
C THR A 38 -2.43 6.48 11.81
N ILE A 39 -1.73 6.04 10.77
CA ILE A 39 -0.99 4.78 10.79
C ILE A 39 0.45 5.15 11.12
N GLU A 40 0.91 4.66 12.26
CA GLU A 40 2.30 4.82 12.66
C GLU A 40 3.23 4.10 11.68
N ALA A 41 4.49 4.56 11.62
CA ALA A 41 5.52 3.89 10.84
C ALA A 41 5.58 2.40 11.19
N CYS A 42 5.76 1.55 10.19
CA CYS A 42 5.88 0.10 10.35
C CYS A 42 4.65 -0.60 10.92
N HIS A 43 3.48 0.05 10.97
CA HIS A 43 2.23 -0.53 11.47
C HIS A 43 1.16 -0.60 10.41
N GLY A 44 0.12 -1.39 10.68
CA GLY A 44 -1.07 -1.51 9.85
C GLY A 44 -2.32 -0.93 10.52
N LYS A 45 -3.33 -0.65 9.70
CA LYS A 45 -4.68 -0.31 10.18
C LYS A 45 -5.71 -0.85 9.21
N ALA A 46 -6.74 -1.50 9.75
CA ALA A 46 -7.89 -1.89 8.96
C ALA A 46 -9.13 -1.06 9.33
N ILE A 47 -10.03 -0.90 8.37
CA ILE A 47 -11.31 -0.24 8.54
C ILE A 47 -12.41 -0.99 7.81
N GLU A 48 -13.62 -0.91 8.32
CA GLU A 48 -14.83 -1.24 7.57
C GLU A 48 -15.28 -0.03 6.77
N LEU A 49 -15.53 -0.21 5.49
CA LEU A 49 -15.97 0.83 4.58
C LEU A 49 -17.27 0.39 3.90
N LYS A 50 -18.33 1.18 4.08
CA LYS A 50 -19.63 0.92 3.46
C LYS A 50 -19.64 1.34 1.99
N ALA A 51 -20.41 0.64 1.17
CA ALA A 51 -20.64 1.00 -0.22
C ALA A 51 -21.00 2.48 -0.37
N GLY A 52 -20.40 3.17 -1.33
CA GLY A 52 -20.56 4.61 -1.58
C GLY A 52 -19.69 5.52 -0.69
N ASN A 53 -19.14 5.04 0.41
CA ASN A 53 -18.23 5.81 1.24
C ASN A 53 -16.82 5.85 0.63
N SER A 54 -16.03 6.83 1.04
CA SER A 54 -14.68 7.02 0.54
C SER A 54 -13.63 6.90 1.64
N LEU A 55 -12.49 6.32 1.26
CA LEU A 55 -11.27 6.24 2.03
C LEU A 55 -10.22 7.15 1.38
N LYS A 56 -9.72 8.13 2.12
CA LYS A 56 -8.59 8.96 1.70
C LYS A 56 -7.33 8.53 2.43
N VAL A 57 -6.28 8.22 1.67
CA VAL A 57 -4.93 7.89 2.18
C VAL A 57 -4.01 9.07 1.88
N ILE A 58 -3.47 9.69 2.93
CA ILE A 58 -2.63 10.89 2.84
C ILE A 58 -1.19 10.52 3.18
N ASN A 59 -0.26 10.86 2.31
CA ASN A 59 1.17 10.76 2.54
C ASN A 59 1.67 12.00 3.27
N ILE A 60 1.77 11.94 4.59
CA ILE A 60 2.07 13.14 5.42
C ILE A 60 3.45 13.71 5.08
N HIS A 61 4.43 12.85 4.86
CA HIS A 61 5.82 13.23 4.64
C HIS A 61 6.26 13.13 3.17
N GLY A 62 5.43 12.56 2.31
CA GLY A 62 5.70 12.45 0.87
C GLY A 62 6.61 11.30 0.45
N SER A 63 7.07 10.46 1.37
CA SER A 63 8.02 9.37 1.05
C SER A 63 7.55 7.99 1.49
N GLN A 64 6.34 7.88 2.03
CA GLN A 64 5.80 6.62 2.55
C GLN A 64 5.06 5.84 1.47
N VAL A 65 5.43 4.58 1.29
CA VAL A 65 4.66 3.59 0.56
C VAL A 65 3.60 2.98 1.48
N VAL A 66 2.39 2.80 0.96
CA VAL A 66 1.28 2.17 1.68
C VAL A 66 0.80 0.95 0.92
N ASP A 67 0.95 -0.22 1.51
CA ASP A 67 0.41 -1.46 0.95
C ASP A 67 -1.06 -1.61 1.35
N LEU A 68 -1.96 -1.84 0.39
CA LEU A 68 -3.40 -1.86 0.57
C LEU A 68 -4.00 -3.18 0.10
N TRP A 69 -4.89 -3.74 0.91
CA TRP A 69 -5.74 -4.90 0.61
C TRP A 69 -7.19 -4.56 0.88
N ALA A 70 -8.12 -5.25 0.20
CA ALA A 70 -9.53 -5.10 0.45
C ALA A 70 -10.26 -6.45 0.29
N TRP A 71 -11.27 -6.67 1.12
CA TRP A 71 -12.13 -7.87 1.09
C TRP A 71 -13.59 -7.46 1.12
N ASN A 72 -14.45 -8.25 0.48
CA ASN A 72 -15.89 -8.12 0.64
C ASN A 72 -16.27 -8.31 2.12
N GLY A 73 -16.95 -7.34 2.71
CA GLY A 73 -17.29 -7.32 4.14
C GLY A 73 -18.20 -8.46 4.60
N SER A 74 -18.92 -9.10 3.67
CA SER A 74 -19.79 -10.27 3.95
C SER A 74 -19.16 -11.61 3.57
N ASN A 75 -18.07 -11.61 2.77
CA ASN A 75 -17.42 -12.82 2.29
C ASN A 75 -15.92 -12.59 2.08
N LEU A 76 -15.10 -12.90 3.07
CA LEU A 76 -13.65 -12.70 3.01
C LEU A 76 -12.93 -13.63 2.00
N ASN A 77 -13.60 -14.59 1.36
CA ASN A 77 -13.03 -15.32 0.22
C ASN A 77 -13.09 -14.52 -1.08
N GLU A 78 -13.82 -13.42 -1.08
CA GLU A 78 -13.84 -12.44 -2.15
C GLU A 78 -12.98 -11.25 -1.75
N TYR A 79 -11.89 -11.02 -2.49
CA TYR A 79 -10.86 -10.04 -2.16
C TYR A 79 -10.35 -9.31 -3.40
N LEU A 80 -9.77 -8.14 -3.22
CA LEU A 80 -9.11 -7.37 -4.26
C LEU A 80 -8.07 -8.23 -4.97
N SER A 81 -8.22 -8.38 -6.29
CA SER A 81 -7.26 -9.07 -7.15
C SER A 81 -6.65 -8.08 -8.13
N LEU A 82 -5.35 -7.86 -8.01
CA LEU A 82 -4.62 -6.98 -8.92
C LEU A 82 -4.49 -7.61 -10.32
N GLU A 83 -4.39 -8.93 -10.41
CA GLU A 83 -4.39 -9.67 -11.66
C GLU A 83 -5.72 -9.47 -12.42
N ALA A 84 -6.84 -9.59 -11.70
CA ALA A 84 -8.16 -9.35 -12.27
C ALA A 84 -8.34 -7.88 -12.67
N THR A 85 -7.83 -6.96 -11.85
CA THR A 85 -7.88 -5.52 -12.11
C THR A 85 -7.08 -5.14 -13.36
N ARG A 86 -5.88 -5.68 -13.56
CA ARG A 86 -5.09 -5.45 -14.78
C ARG A 86 -5.81 -5.91 -16.04
N VAL A 87 -6.49 -7.08 -15.99
CA VAL A 87 -7.32 -7.55 -17.11
C VAL A 87 -8.51 -6.63 -17.34
N TRP A 88 -9.11 -6.12 -16.27
CA TRP A 88 -10.28 -5.23 -16.33
C TRP A 88 -9.93 -3.87 -16.94
N SER A 89 -8.86 -3.23 -16.43
CA SER A 89 -8.45 -1.88 -16.84
C SER A 89 -7.57 -1.85 -18.10
N GLN A 90 -6.98 -3.00 -18.49
CA GLN A 90 -5.95 -3.10 -19.55
C GLN A 90 -4.74 -2.19 -19.27
N ARG A 91 -4.40 -2.04 -18.00
CA ARG A 91 -3.28 -1.22 -17.53
C ARG A 91 -2.38 -2.01 -16.60
N LEU A 92 -1.09 -1.70 -16.61
CA LEU A 92 -0.13 -2.28 -15.67
C LEU A 92 -0.46 -1.85 -14.24
N ASN A 93 -0.66 -0.55 -14.03
CA ASN A 93 -1.00 0.02 -12.74
C ASN A 93 -2.29 0.84 -12.85
N PRO A 94 -3.18 0.76 -11.85
CA PRO A 94 -4.43 1.50 -11.85
C PRO A 94 -4.19 3.01 -11.74
N GLN A 95 -5.03 3.78 -12.41
CA GLN A 95 -4.98 5.22 -12.50
C GLN A 95 -6.28 5.86 -12.00
N LEU A 96 -6.28 7.19 -11.85
CA LEU A 96 -7.48 7.96 -11.53
C LEU A 96 -8.64 7.58 -12.46
N GLY A 97 -9.78 7.23 -11.87
CA GLY A 97 -10.99 6.77 -12.55
C GLY A 97 -11.08 5.25 -12.73
N ASP A 98 -10.00 4.51 -12.53
CA ASP A 98 -10.02 3.06 -12.65
C ASP A 98 -10.75 2.41 -11.47
N THR A 99 -11.49 1.34 -11.78
CA THR A 99 -12.15 0.49 -10.79
C THR A 99 -11.31 -0.76 -10.55
N LEU A 100 -10.98 -0.98 -9.29
CA LEU A 100 -10.33 -2.18 -8.81
C LEU A 100 -11.39 -3.26 -8.59
N VAL A 101 -11.09 -4.49 -9.00
CA VAL A 101 -12.04 -5.60 -8.94
C VAL A 101 -11.53 -6.75 -8.07
N THR A 102 -12.46 -7.56 -7.58
CA THR A 102 -12.19 -8.75 -6.79
C THR A 102 -11.72 -9.93 -7.66
N ASN A 103 -11.26 -11.00 -7.02
CA ASN A 103 -11.00 -12.30 -7.63
C ASN A 103 -12.26 -12.90 -8.30
N MET A 104 -13.46 -12.42 -7.93
CA MET A 104 -14.75 -12.77 -8.56
C MET A 104 -15.19 -11.74 -9.63
N ARG A 105 -14.33 -10.75 -9.96
CA ARG A 105 -14.57 -9.69 -10.95
C ARG A 105 -15.63 -8.66 -10.56
N ASN A 106 -16.02 -8.60 -9.31
CA ASN A 106 -16.92 -7.55 -8.82
C ASN A 106 -16.16 -6.28 -8.50
N PRO A 107 -16.67 -5.07 -8.82
CA PRO A 107 -16.11 -3.81 -8.37
C PRO A 107 -15.99 -3.76 -6.84
N ILE A 108 -14.83 -3.35 -6.32
CA ILE A 108 -14.62 -3.22 -4.87
C ILE A 108 -14.21 -1.79 -4.48
N LEU A 109 -13.27 -1.17 -5.18
CA LEU A 109 -12.81 0.19 -4.95
C LEU A 109 -12.65 0.92 -6.29
N THR A 110 -12.99 2.20 -6.35
CA THR A 110 -12.69 3.07 -7.51
C THR A 110 -11.81 4.23 -7.05
N ILE A 111 -10.73 4.52 -7.78
CA ILE A 111 -9.87 5.69 -7.53
C ILE A 111 -10.61 6.93 -8.01
N VAL A 112 -11.08 7.77 -7.08
CA VAL A 112 -11.91 8.95 -7.40
C VAL A 112 -11.14 10.27 -7.27
N GLN A 113 -10.01 10.28 -6.58
CA GLN A 113 -9.10 11.43 -6.50
C GLN A 113 -7.67 10.92 -6.33
N ASP A 114 -6.72 11.61 -6.94
CA ASP A 114 -5.30 11.39 -6.75
C ASP A 114 -4.57 12.72 -7.01
N THR A 115 -3.85 13.21 -6.01
CA THR A 115 -3.05 14.44 -6.10
C THR A 115 -1.57 14.15 -6.29
N SER A 116 -1.19 12.89 -6.18
CA SER A 116 0.17 12.42 -6.43
C SER A 116 0.48 12.41 -7.93
N PRO A 117 1.71 12.11 -8.34
CA PRO A 117 2.04 11.88 -9.76
C PRO A 117 1.29 10.71 -10.41
N GLY A 118 0.45 9.97 -9.70
CA GLY A 118 -0.27 8.79 -10.20
C GLY A 118 0.62 7.56 -10.35
N ILE A 119 1.73 7.53 -9.63
CA ILE A 119 2.67 6.41 -9.66
C ILE A 119 2.36 5.49 -8.48
N HIS A 120 1.80 4.33 -8.81
CA HIS A 120 1.48 3.25 -7.87
C HIS A 120 1.95 1.94 -8.46
N ASP A 121 2.15 0.93 -7.63
CA ASP A 121 2.57 -0.39 -8.10
C ASP A 121 1.52 -1.46 -7.78
N SER A 122 1.33 -2.38 -8.71
CA SER A 122 0.45 -3.53 -8.58
C SER A 122 1.14 -4.87 -8.86
N PHE A 123 2.48 -4.87 -8.98
CA PHE A 123 3.27 -6.06 -9.32
C PHE A 123 4.00 -6.65 -8.16
N MET A 124 4.62 -5.77 -7.35
CA MET A 124 5.48 -6.25 -6.26
C MET A 124 4.62 -6.79 -5.12
N ALA A 125 5.04 -7.93 -4.61
CA ALA A 125 4.49 -8.44 -3.36
C ALA A 125 4.82 -7.48 -2.21
N CYS A 126 3.93 -7.39 -1.23
CA CYS A 126 4.23 -6.71 0.01
C CYS A 126 5.46 -7.33 0.68
N CYS A 127 6.15 -6.58 1.54
CA CYS A 127 7.24 -7.15 2.31
C CYS A 127 6.73 -8.14 3.37
N ASP A 128 7.49 -9.20 3.58
CA ASP A 128 7.26 -10.26 4.55
C ASP A 128 8.56 -10.67 5.25
N LEU A 129 8.49 -11.48 6.29
CA LEU A 129 9.65 -11.92 7.02
C LEU A 129 10.67 -12.72 6.17
N PRO A 130 10.25 -13.64 5.26
CA PRO A 130 11.17 -14.31 4.34
C PRO A 130 11.96 -13.34 3.45
N ARG A 131 11.35 -12.25 2.98
CA ARG A 131 12.06 -11.21 2.23
C ARG A 131 13.15 -10.56 3.07
N TYR A 132 12.87 -10.19 4.32
CA TYR A 132 13.88 -9.59 5.21
C TYR A 132 15.03 -10.54 5.52
N HIS A 133 14.75 -11.82 5.74
CA HIS A 133 15.81 -12.84 5.89
C HIS A 133 16.70 -12.92 4.64
N ARG A 134 16.11 -12.86 3.45
CA ARG A 134 16.88 -12.82 2.18
C ARG A 134 17.72 -11.55 2.05
N LEU A 135 17.31 -10.44 2.64
CA LEU A 135 18.05 -9.19 2.70
C LEU A 135 19.14 -9.18 3.80
N GLY A 136 19.27 -10.27 4.57
CA GLY A 136 20.31 -10.46 5.57
C GLY A 136 19.90 -10.10 7.00
N VAL A 137 18.61 -9.81 7.25
CA VAL A 137 18.12 -9.58 8.60
C VAL A 137 18.05 -10.89 9.36
N ASN A 138 18.60 -10.91 10.57
CA ASN A 138 18.51 -12.05 11.48
C ASN A 138 17.40 -11.78 12.52
N GLY A 139 16.48 -12.74 12.67
CA GLY A 139 15.36 -12.63 13.61
C GLY A 139 14.12 -11.96 12.99
N TYR A 140 13.23 -11.51 13.87
CA TYR A 140 11.98 -10.89 13.45
C TYR A 140 12.19 -9.44 12.99
N HIS A 141 11.51 -9.08 11.92
CA HIS A 141 11.41 -7.72 11.40
C HIS A 141 9.94 -7.41 11.09
N ARG A 142 9.46 -6.25 11.49
CA ARG A 142 8.11 -5.78 11.11
C ARG A 142 7.97 -5.77 9.59
N ASN A 143 6.81 -6.18 9.12
CA ASN A 143 6.56 -6.29 7.68
C ASN A 143 5.09 -6.06 7.36
N CYS A 144 4.81 -5.75 6.10
CA CYS A 144 3.46 -5.41 5.66
C CYS A 144 2.48 -6.57 5.75
N PHE A 145 2.96 -7.80 5.53
CA PHE A 145 2.10 -8.98 5.61
C PHE A 145 1.58 -9.20 7.03
N ASP A 146 2.46 -9.12 8.05
CA ASP A 146 2.05 -9.22 9.45
C ASP A 146 1.15 -8.04 9.86
N ASN A 147 1.48 -6.83 9.41
CA ASN A 147 0.66 -5.63 9.66
C ASN A 147 -0.77 -5.80 9.12
N MET A 148 -0.92 -6.40 7.95
CA MET A 148 -2.22 -6.72 7.37
C MET A 148 -3.00 -7.70 8.25
N LEU A 149 -2.38 -8.82 8.65
CA LEU A 149 -3.02 -9.83 9.49
C LEU A 149 -3.42 -9.27 10.85
N GLU A 150 -2.53 -8.54 11.50
CA GLU A 150 -2.77 -7.91 12.81
C GLU A 150 -3.93 -6.91 12.73
N SER A 151 -3.91 -6.01 11.75
CA SER A 151 -4.92 -4.95 11.62
C SER A 151 -6.33 -5.49 11.33
N VAL A 152 -6.44 -6.55 10.54
CA VAL A 152 -7.72 -7.21 10.27
C VAL A 152 -8.21 -7.98 11.49
N SER A 153 -7.28 -8.62 12.24
CA SER A 153 -7.59 -9.30 13.50
C SER A 153 -8.08 -8.34 14.59
N GLU A 154 -7.56 -7.10 14.63
CA GLU A 154 -8.04 -6.06 15.55
C GLU A 154 -9.52 -5.69 15.33
N LEU A 155 -10.04 -5.85 14.11
CA LEU A 155 -11.46 -5.69 13.80
C LEU A 155 -12.30 -6.93 14.10
N GLY A 156 -11.68 -8.02 14.60
CA GLY A 156 -12.36 -9.29 14.88
C GLY A 156 -12.51 -10.22 13.68
N TYR A 157 -11.84 -9.93 12.56
CA TYR A 157 -11.89 -10.76 11.35
C TYR A 157 -10.65 -11.65 11.23
N LYS A 158 -10.81 -12.76 10.51
CA LYS A 158 -9.71 -13.65 10.13
C LYS A 158 -9.74 -13.86 8.62
N VAL A 159 -8.68 -13.44 7.94
CA VAL A 159 -8.54 -13.63 6.49
C VAL A 159 -8.37 -15.13 6.20
N PRO A 160 -9.25 -15.77 5.40
CA PRO A 160 -9.15 -17.21 5.13
C PRO A 160 -7.93 -17.56 4.28
N ASN A 161 -7.65 -16.72 3.28
CA ASN A 161 -6.57 -16.90 2.30
C ASN A 161 -5.74 -15.62 2.23
N PRO A 162 -4.80 -15.40 3.16
CA PRO A 162 -3.96 -14.21 3.11
C PRO A 162 -3.04 -14.24 1.88
N THR A 163 -2.88 -13.09 1.24
CA THR A 163 -2.06 -12.94 0.03
C THR A 163 -0.99 -11.88 0.20
N LEU A 164 0.17 -12.11 -0.43
CA LEU A 164 1.23 -11.11 -0.53
C LEU A 164 0.92 -10.03 -1.58
N ALA A 165 -0.06 -10.26 -2.47
CA ALA A 165 -0.46 -9.28 -3.47
C ALA A 165 -1.18 -8.11 -2.80
N SER A 166 -0.62 -6.90 -2.92
CA SER A 166 -1.14 -5.64 -2.40
C SER A 166 -1.10 -4.57 -3.48
N LEU A 167 -2.03 -3.63 -3.45
CA LEU A 167 -1.84 -2.38 -4.17
C LEU A 167 -0.85 -1.52 -3.38
N ASN A 168 0.32 -1.30 -3.96
CA ASN A 168 1.39 -0.54 -3.32
C ASN A 168 1.25 0.93 -3.70
N VAL A 169 0.45 1.63 -2.91
CA VAL A 169 0.14 3.04 -3.13
C VAL A 169 1.39 3.89 -2.93
N PHE A 170 1.67 4.79 -3.89
CA PHE A 170 2.84 5.67 -3.95
C PHE A 170 4.18 4.95 -4.21
N MET A 171 4.17 3.66 -4.48
CA MET A 171 5.39 2.91 -4.81
C MET A 171 5.78 3.12 -6.27
N ASN A 172 7.05 3.44 -6.51
CA ASN A 172 7.58 3.68 -7.85
C ASN A 172 8.39 2.48 -8.34
N ILE A 173 7.74 1.63 -9.12
CA ILE A 173 8.36 0.51 -9.83
C ILE A 173 8.27 0.78 -11.33
N ALA A 174 9.41 1.02 -11.94
CA ALA A 174 9.49 1.25 -13.39
C ALA A 174 9.69 -0.08 -14.12
N VAL A 175 8.91 -0.31 -15.18
CA VAL A 175 9.24 -1.30 -16.22
C VAL A 175 10.29 -0.66 -17.12
N LEU A 176 11.42 -1.33 -17.30
CA LEU A 176 12.52 -0.81 -18.10
C LEU A 176 12.23 -0.93 -19.60
N GLU A 177 13.07 -0.30 -20.43
CA GLU A 177 12.89 -0.25 -21.90
C GLU A 177 12.90 -1.62 -22.58
N ASP A 178 13.49 -2.63 -21.94
CA ASP A 178 13.47 -4.02 -22.42
C ASP A 178 12.08 -4.66 -22.28
N GLY A 179 11.14 -4.00 -21.58
CA GLY A 179 9.79 -4.50 -21.31
C GLY A 179 9.73 -5.72 -20.37
N ILE A 180 10.84 -6.07 -19.72
CA ILE A 180 11.00 -7.29 -18.91
C ILE A 180 11.47 -6.96 -17.50
N SER A 181 12.51 -6.12 -17.40
CA SER A 181 13.15 -5.78 -16.13
C SER A 181 12.38 -4.72 -15.36
N LEU A 182 12.42 -4.82 -14.02
CA LEU A 182 11.82 -3.85 -13.11
C LEU A 182 12.92 -3.11 -12.35
N ALA A 183 12.70 -1.81 -12.13
CA ALA A 183 13.58 -1.00 -11.29
C ALA A 183 12.78 -0.31 -10.19
N THR A 184 13.21 -0.48 -8.95
CA THR A 184 12.70 0.30 -7.82
C THR A 184 13.30 1.71 -7.90
N ARG A 185 12.44 2.73 -7.87
CA ARG A 185 12.81 4.14 -7.91
C ARG A 185 12.35 4.84 -6.64
N PRO A 186 12.93 6.00 -6.29
CA PRO A 186 12.43 6.80 -5.18
C PRO A 186 10.95 7.15 -5.36
N VAL A 187 10.24 7.27 -4.25
CA VAL A 187 8.87 7.78 -4.21
C VAL A 187 8.85 9.23 -4.69
N GLU A 188 7.90 9.59 -5.55
CA GLU A 188 7.81 10.94 -6.15
C GLU A 188 6.67 11.79 -5.57
N THR A 189 5.96 11.28 -4.55
CA THR A 189 4.91 12.04 -3.85
C THR A 189 5.51 13.15 -2.99
N LYS A 190 4.73 14.21 -2.80
CA LYS A 190 5.04 15.33 -1.91
C LYS A 190 4.29 15.17 -0.59
N ALA A 191 4.77 15.84 0.44
CA ALA A 191 4.08 15.93 1.71
C ALA A 191 2.65 16.48 1.53
N GLY A 192 1.65 15.74 2.00
CA GLY A 192 0.25 16.06 1.87
C GLY A 192 -0.43 15.53 0.60
N ASP A 193 0.28 14.93 -0.33
CA ASP A 193 -0.34 14.21 -1.45
C ASP A 193 -1.22 13.08 -0.93
N TYR A 194 -2.30 12.81 -1.65
CA TYR A 194 -3.27 11.79 -1.25
C TYR A 194 -3.91 11.10 -2.44
N ILE A 195 -4.41 9.90 -2.17
CA ILE A 195 -5.31 9.15 -3.05
C ILE A 195 -6.62 8.89 -2.33
N THR A 196 -7.74 8.91 -3.05
CA THR A 196 -9.08 8.62 -2.50
C THR A 196 -9.73 7.49 -3.26
N PHE A 197 -10.14 6.47 -2.54
CA PHE A 197 -10.89 5.34 -3.04
C PHE A 197 -12.35 5.44 -2.61
N ARG A 198 -13.30 5.24 -3.53
CA ARG A 198 -14.71 5.02 -3.20
C ARG A 198 -14.98 3.53 -3.15
N ALA A 199 -15.67 3.07 -2.12
CA ALA A 199 -16.11 1.68 -2.02
C ALA A 199 -17.31 1.41 -2.95
N GLU A 200 -17.21 0.35 -3.74
CA GLU A 200 -18.30 -0.09 -4.64
C GLU A 200 -19.16 -1.18 -3.98
N MET A 201 -18.69 -1.74 -2.89
CA MET A 201 -19.41 -2.67 -2.02
C MET A 201 -19.01 -2.43 -0.56
N ASP A 202 -19.77 -2.98 0.37
CA ASP A 202 -19.35 -3.05 1.77
C ASP A 202 -18.06 -3.87 1.84
N CYS A 203 -16.97 -3.28 2.33
CA CYS A 203 -15.67 -3.93 2.34
C CYS A 203 -14.86 -3.65 3.61
N ILE A 204 -13.89 -4.51 3.85
CA ILE A 204 -12.83 -4.30 4.83
C ILE A 204 -11.60 -3.91 4.05
N VAL A 205 -10.97 -2.80 4.41
CA VAL A 205 -9.72 -2.33 3.80
C VAL A 205 -8.64 -2.32 4.85
N SER A 206 -7.54 -3.02 4.60
CA SER A 206 -6.33 -2.98 5.41
C SER A 206 -5.23 -2.23 4.69
N MET A 207 -4.49 -1.42 5.43
CA MET A 207 -3.36 -0.65 4.93
C MET A 207 -2.18 -0.82 5.86
N SER A 208 -0.99 -0.89 5.29
CA SER A 208 0.27 -0.95 6.01
C SER A 208 1.18 0.20 5.58
N SER A 209 1.66 0.98 6.55
CA SER A 209 2.77 1.92 6.37
C SER A 209 4.05 1.08 6.25
N CYS A 210 4.52 0.88 5.00
CA CYS A 210 5.53 -0.11 4.66
C CYS A 210 6.85 0.13 5.42
N PRO A 211 7.34 -0.87 6.19
CA PRO A 211 8.59 -0.75 6.94
C PRO A 211 9.83 -1.11 6.12
N GLN A 212 9.80 -1.00 4.79
CA GLN A 212 10.93 -1.34 3.92
C GLN A 212 12.06 -0.32 4.08
N ASP A 213 12.91 -0.54 5.07
CA ASP A 213 14.08 0.26 5.44
C ASP A 213 15.40 -0.37 4.95
N ILE A 214 15.37 -1.65 4.54
CA ILE A 214 16.52 -2.37 4.02
C ILE A 214 16.28 -2.67 2.54
N VAL A 215 17.11 -2.06 1.69
CA VAL A 215 17.08 -2.25 0.24
C VAL A 215 18.47 -2.70 -0.22
N LYS A 216 18.58 -3.86 -0.85
CA LYS A 216 19.81 -4.20 -1.59
C LYS A 216 19.86 -3.32 -2.83
N ILE A 217 20.96 -2.58 -2.98
CA ILE A 217 21.28 -1.90 -4.23
C ILE A 217 21.58 -2.97 -5.28
N GLN A 218 21.06 -2.80 -6.47
CA GLN A 218 21.04 -3.79 -7.56
C GLN A 218 22.43 -4.18 -8.14
N SER A 219 23.53 -3.76 -7.50
CA SER A 219 24.91 -4.08 -7.92
C SER A 219 25.37 -5.48 -7.56
N ASP A 220 24.54 -6.30 -6.91
CA ASP A 220 24.92 -7.61 -6.38
C ASP A 220 24.15 -8.79 -7.03
N VAL A 221 23.75 -8.65 -8.31
CA VAL A 221 23.24 -9.75 -9.14
C VAL A 221 24.25 -10.15 -10.18
#